data_7937b2a07f9987a83201df64f473c9eb
#
_entry.id   7937b2a07f9987a83201df64f473c9eb
#
_cell.length_a   1.000
_cell.length_b   1.000
_cell.length_c   1.000
_cell.angle_alpha   90.00
_cell.angle_beta   90.00
_cell.angle_gamma   90.00
#
_symmetry.space_group_name_H-M   'P 1'
#
loop_
_entity.id
_entity.type
_entity.pdbx_description
1 polymer ?
#
loop_
_entity_poly.entity_id
_entity_poly.type
_entity_poly.pdbx_seq_one_letter_code
_entity_poly.pdbx_strand_id
1 'polypeptide(L)'
;PELSAKVFTVDLGEGLADRIKNSPTVGPLLEQNGVDVEGMAVYFTELMDEAEKAQTEGRQPFDVEALINRYKEGCKAQENFKAALTVEKAAKGTYTIDGAQVSCKGYNVTVSKDSMIEFLRQSSDFFLQDETLKADFMSQLETTVKMSELMGGTMSGTGTMSAEEMQQQSYEEAKKMVDQMIEYLDKALTDVNMTVYVDKDGNLAALEGSTN
;
A
#
# COMPACT_ATOMS: atom_id res chain seq x y z
N PRO A 1 25.18 21.49 -26.28
CA PRO A 1 24.87 20.25 -26.98
C PRO A 1 23.64 19.66 -26.33
N GLU A 2 22.50 19.74 -27.05
CA GLU A 2 21.26 19.12 -26.65
C GLU A 2 21.42 17.60 -26.75
N LEU A 3 21.34 16.93 -25.63
CA LEU A 3 21.14 15.49 -25.57
C LEU A 3 19.71 15.20 -25.99
N SER A 4 19.50 14.99 -27.29
CA SER A 4 18.25 14.42 -27.78
C SER A 4 18.18 12.97 -27.24
N ALA A 5 17.32 12.74 -26.25
CA ALA A 5 16.94 11.39 -25.83
C ALA A 5 16.25 10.74 -27.06
N LYS A 6 16.98 9.88 -27.76
CA LYS A 6 16.37 8.96 -28.70
C LYS A 6 15.57 7.97 -27.87
N VAL A 7 14.27 8.18 -27.77
CA VAL A 7 13.34 7.16 -27.29
C VAL A 7 13.42 6.04 -28.32
N PHE A 8 14.06 4.94 -27.96
CA PHE A 8 13.95 3.69 -28.70
C PHE A 8 12.54 3.14 -28.41
N THR A 9 11.58 3.47 -29.25
CA THR A 9 10.36 2.69 -29.34
C THR A 9 10.75 1.34 -29.90
N VAL A 10 10.90 0.35 -29.04
CA VAL A 10 10.93 -1.05 -29.45
C VAL A 10 9.50 -1.34 -29.91
N ASP A 11 9.32 -1.47 -31.21
CA ASP A 11 8.06 -1.96 -31.77
C ASP A 11 7.94 -3.44 -31.35
N LEU A 12 7.21 -3.66 -30.26
CA LEU A 12 6.88 -5.00 -29.75
C LEU A 12 5.68 -5.60 -30.52
N GLY A 13 5.21 -4.92 -31.58
CA GLY A 13 4.08 -5.30 -32.41
C GLY A 13 4.29 -6.57 -33.24
N GLU A 14 3.43 -6.72 -34.25
CA GLU A 14 3.40 -7.84 -35.17
C GLU A 14 4.80 -8.27 -35.64
N GLY A 15 5.12 -9.55 -35.44
CA GLY A 15 6.39 -10.16 -35.85
C GLY A 15 7.49 -10.24 -34.80
N LEU A 16 7.30 -9.78 -33.56
CA LEU A 16 8.28 -10.00 -32.48
C LEU A 16 8.43 -11.50 -32.18
N ALA A 17 7.31 -12.21 -32.02
CA ALA A 17 7.29 -13.64 -31.80
C ALA A 17 8.01 -14.39 -32.93
N ASP A 18 7.74 -14.02 -34.18
CA ASP A 18 8.40 -14.62 -35.34
C ASP A 18 9.91 -14.36 -35.37
N ARG A 19 10.31 -13.13 -35.03
CA ARG A 19 11.74 -12.78 -34.95
C ARG A 19 12.46 -13.56 -33.85
N ILE A 20 11.82 -13.77 -32.72
CA ILE A 20 12.37 -14.55 -31.61
C ILE A 20 12.43 -16.04 -31.98
N LYS A 21 11.36 -16.62 -32.50
CA LYS A 21 11.29 -18.02 -32.94
C LYS A 21 12.30 -18.34 -34.04
N ASN A 22 12.45 -17.43 -34.99
CA ASN A 22 13.38 -17.61 -36.12
C ASN A 22 14.83 -17.22 -35.78
N SER A 23 15.10 -16.77 -34.57
CA SER A 23 16.46 -16.54 -34.10
C SER A 23 17.19 -17.86 -33.93
N PRO A 24 18.33 -18.08 -34.63
CA PRO A 24 19.03 -19.37 -34.59
C PRO A 24 19.64 -19.69 -33.20
N THR A 25 19.72 -18.71 -32.32
CA THR A 25 20.28 -18.85 -30.98
C THR A 25 19.21 -18.83 -29.89
N VAL A 26 18.23 -17.95 -30.01
CA VAL A 26 17.25 -17.69 -28.95
C VAL A 26 16.04 -18.64 -29.08
N GLY A 27 15.52 -18.86 -30.30
CA GLY A 27 14.35 -19.72 -30.54
C GLY A 27 14.49 -21.10 -29.94
N PRO A 28 15.53 -21.88 -30.33
CA PRO A 28 15.73 -23.24 -29.79
C PRO A 28 15.94 -23.26 -28.26
N LEU A 29 16.57 -22.22 -27.70
CA LEU A 29 16.78 -22.13 -26.25
C LEU A 29 15.46 -21.95 -25.50
N LEU A 30 14.57 -21.11 -26.02
CA LEU A 30 13.26 -20.86 -25.40
C LEU A 30 12.35 -22.08 -25.54
N GLU A 31 12.32 -22.73 -26.71
CA GLU A 31 11.57 -23.98 -26.92
C GLU A 31 12.06 -25.10 -25.99
N GLN A 32 13.38 -25.25 -25.83
CA GLN A 32 13.96 -26.24 -24.92
C GLN A 32 13.54 -26.02 -23.47
N ASN A 33 13.31 -24.78 -23.08
CA ASN A 33 12.85 -24.42 -21.73
C ASN A 33 11.32 -24.36 -21.61
N GLY A 34 10.57 -24.76 -22.63
CA GLY A 34 9.11 -24.80 -22.60
C GLY A 34 8.43 -23.43 -22.62
N VAL A 35 9.14 -22.38 -23.11
CA VAL A 35 8.61 -21.03 -23.17
C VAL A 35 7.66 -20.88 -24.35
N ASP A 36 6.42 -20.47 -24.11
CA ASP A 36 5.44 -20.14 -25.15
C ASP A 36 5.66 -18.71 -25.66
N VAL A 37 6.56 -18.58 -26.64
CA VAL A 37 6.94 -17.28 -27.24
C VAL A 37 5.75 -16.59 -27.91
N GLU A 38 4.82 -17.35 -28.51
CA GLU A 38 3.64 -16.81 -29.19
C GLU A 38 2.62 -16.28 -28.18
N GLY A 39 2.32 -17.07 -27.18
CA GLY A 39 1.47 -16.66 -26.08
C GLY A 39 2.02 -15.44 -25.34
N MET A 40 3.34 -15.37 -25.12
CA MET A 40 4.00 -14.20 -24.55
C MET A 40 3.81 -12.94 -25.42
N ALA A 41 3.99 -13.03 -26.72
CA ALA A 41 3.84 -11.88 -27.63
C ALA A 41 2.39 -11.36 -27.63
N VAL A 42 1.41 -12.26 -27.67
CA VAL A 42 -0.02 -11.89 -27.57
C VAL A 42 -0.29 -11.22 -26.22
N TYR A 43 0.15 -11.82 -25.14
CA TYR A 43 -0.07 -11.30 -23.80
C TYR A 43 0.57 -9.92 -23.58
N PHE A 44 1.78 -9.69 -24.07
CA PHE A 44 2.41 -8.38 -24.01
C PHE A 44 1.64 -7.33 -24.82
N THR A 45 1.09 -7.72 -25.98
CA THR A 45 0.26 -6.81 -26.78
C THR A 45 -1.00 -6.42 -26.00
N GLU A 46 -1.68 -7.38 -25.40
CA GLU A 46 -2.87 -7.14 -24.56
C GLU A 46 -2.55 -6.22 -23.36
N LEU A 47 -1.42 -6.47 -22.65
CA LEU A 47 -0.97 -5.61 -21.55
C LEU A 47 -0.69 -4.17 -22.00
N MET A 48 -0.08 -4.00 -23.18
CA MET A 48 0.20 -2.66 -23.71
C MET A 48 -1.10 -1.93 -24.09
N ASP A 49 -2.05 -2.63 -24.71
CA ASP A 49 -3.37 -2.08 -25.05
C ASP A 49 -4.15 -1.69 -23.79
N GLU A 50 -4.09 -2.51 -22.74
CA GLU A 50 -4.70 -2.18 -21.43
C GLU A 50 -4.02 -0.97 -20.76
N ALA A 51 -2.69 -0.91 -20.80
CA ALA A 51 -1.94 0.21 -20.26
C ALA A 51 -2.27 1.53 -21.02
N GLU A 52 -2.39 1.48 -22.34
CA GLU A 52 -2.79 2.63 -23.17
C GLU A 52 -4.23 3.07 -22.84
N LYS A 53 -5.16 2.13 -22.71
CA LYS A 53 -6.53 2.42 -22.27
C LYS A 53 -6.57 3.03 -20.87
N ALA A 54 -5.83 2.45 -19.91
CA ALA A 54 -5.76 2.99 -18.57
C ALA A 54 -5.21 4.43 -18.57
N GLN A 55 -4.19 4.70 -19.38
CA GLN A 55 -3.62 6.05 -19.49
C GLN A 55 -4.60 7.03 -20.15
N THR A 56 -5.33 6.63 -21.20
CA THR A 56 -6.32 7.47 -21.88
C THR A 56 -7.57 7.72 -21.04
N GLU A 57 -7.96 6.76 -20.21
CA GLU A 57 -9.08 6.86 -19.28
C GLU A 57 -8.71 7.52 -17.94
N GLY A 58 -7.43 7.89 -17.76
CA GLY A 58 -6.92 8.49 -16.51
C GLY A 58 -6.96 7.54 -15.32
N ARG A 59 -7.03 6.23 -15.56
CA ARG A 59 -6.98 5.24 -14.49
C ARG A 59 -5.57 5.18 -13.94
N GLN A 60 -5.44 5.47 -12.64
CA GLN A 60 -4.21 5.21 -11.91
C GLN A 60 -4.16 3.73 -11.54
N PRO A 61 -3.02 3.05 -11.68
CA PRO A 61 -2.88 1.63 -11.28
C PRO A 61 -3.20 1.40 -9.80
N PHE A 62 -3.06 2.44 -8.98
CA PHE A 62 -3.40 2.45 -7.57
C PHE A 62 -3.86 3.86 -7.18
N ASP A 63 -5.14 4.03 -6.93
CA ASP A 63 -5.72 5.32 -6.52
C ASP A 63 -5.69 5.47 -5.00
N VAL A 64 -4.59 6.05 -4.51
CA VAL A 64 -4.39 6.32 -3.08
C VAL A 64 -5.44 7.28 -2.52
N GLU A 65 -5.89 8.26 -3.30
CA GLU A 65 -6.90 9.24 -2.86
C GLU A 65 -8.26 8.56 -2.66
N ALA A 66 -8.66 7.72 -3.61
CA ALA A 66 -9.88 6.92 -3.48
C ALA A 66 -9.82 5.96 -2.28
N LEU A 67 -8.66 5.32 -2.03
CA LEU A 67 -8.46 4.46 -0.86
C LEU A 67 -8.60 5.26 0.45
N ILE A 68 -7.97 6.42 0.54
CA ILE A 68 -8.07 7.30 1.73
C ILE A 68 -9.52 7.73 1.96
N ASN A 69 -10.25 8.06 0.89
CA ASN A 69 -11.65 8.46 1.00
C ASN A 69 -12.52 7.30 1.47
N ARG A 70 -12.35 6.09 0.90
CA ARG A 70 -13.05 4.88 1.40
C ARG A 70 -12.73 4.59 2.87
N TYR A 71 -11.46 4.74 3.27
CA TYR A 71 -11.06 4.58 4.67
C TYR A 71 -11.77 5.60 5.58
N LYS A 72 -11.79 6.88 5.21
CA LYS A 72 -12.44 7.93 5.99
C LYS A 72 -13.95 7.74 6.13
N GLU A 73 -14.59 7.22 5.08
CA GLU A 73 -16.05 7.01 5.05
C GLU A 73 -16.47 5.70 5.71
N GLY A 74 -15.69 4.64 5.52
CA GLY A 74 -16.03 3.28 5.94
C GLY A 74 -15.41 2.83 7.26
N CYS A 75 -14.22 3.34 7.61
CA CYS A 75 -13.51 2.92 8.81
C CYS A 75 -13.76 3.88 9.98
N LYS A 76 -14.30 3.35 11.07
CA LYS A 76 -14.56 4.13 12.30
C LYS A 76 -13.36 4.20 13.25
N ALA A 77 -12.22 3.60 12.90
CA ALA A 77 -11.04 3.54 13.76
C ALA A 77 -10.63 4.92 14.28
N GLN A 78 -10.62 5.93 13.41
CA GLN A 78 -10.23 7.29 13.79
C GLN A 78 -11.23 7.94 14.75
N GLU A 79 -12.53 7.74 14.55
CA GLU A 79 -13.58 8.29 15.43
C GLU A 79 -13.52 7.61 16.80
N ASN A 80 -13.39 6.27 16.83
CA ASN A 80 -13.28 5.50 18.04
C ASN A 80 -12.02 5.87 18.82
N PHE A 81 -10.89 6.03 18.13
CA PHE A 81 -9.63 6.48 18.74
C PHE A 81 -9.77 7.86 19.38
N LYS A 82 -10.35 8.84 18.66
CA LYS A 82 -10.62 10.17 19.21
C LYS A 82 -11.54 10.13 20.44
N ALA A 83 -12.57 9.30 20.41
CA ALA A 83 -13.50 9.14 21.52
C ALA A 83 -12.87 8.48 22.76
N ALA A 84 -11.85 7.67 22.57
CA ALA A 84 -11.11 6.99 23.63
C ALA A 84 -10.02 7.87 24.30
N LEU A 85 -9.71 9.06 23.75
CA LEU A 85 -8.77 9.99 24.36
C LEU A 85 -9.33 10.55 25.67
N THR A 86 -8.54 10.51 26.72
CA THR A 86 -8.84 11.24 27.94
C THR A 86 -8.20 12.62 27.86
N VAL A 87 -9.00 13.66 27.99
CA VAL A 87 -8.54 15.05 27.91
C VAL A 87 -8.99 15.83 29.14
N GLU A 88 -8.03 16.33 29.90
CA GLU A 88 -8.25 17.11 31.11
C GLU A 88 -7.61 18.49 30.95
N LYS A 89 -8.17 19.51 31.62
CA LYS A 89 -7.57 20.85 31.62
C LYS A 89 -6.27 20.83 32.44
N ALA A 90 -5.22 21.41 31.86
CA ALA A 90 -3.95 21.66 32.53
C ALA A 90 -3.74 23.17 32.79
N ALA A 91 -2.65 23.52 33.47
CA ALA A 91 -2.24 24.89 33.65
C ALA A 91 -1.98 25.59 32.30
N LYS A 92 -2.16 26.88 32.25
CA LYS A 92 -1.79 27.64 31.07
C LYS A 92 -0.27 27.73 30.95
N GLY A 93 0.24 27.65 29.74
CA GLY A 93 1.63 27.93 29.39
C GLY A 93 1.80 29.24 28.65
N THR A 94 3.01 29.75 28.59
CA THR A 94 3.38 30.88 27.76
C THR A 94 4.52 30.48 26.84
N TYR A 95 4.31 30.64 25.53
CA TYR A 95 5.25 30.15 24.50
C TYR A 95 5.55 31.32 23.54
N THR A 96 6.77 31.29 22.98
CA THR A 96 7.15 32.26 21.95
C THR A 96 6.73 31.71 20.58
N ILE A 97 5.77 32.43 19.95
CA ILE A 97 5.29 32.08 18.59
C ILE A 97 5.54 33.31 17.74
N ASP A 98 6.26 33.15 16.63
CA ASP A 98 6.64 34.24 15.72
C ASP A 98 7.26 35.47 16.44
N GLY A 99 8.08 35.19 17.47
CA GLY A 99 8.77 36.23 18.25
C GLY A 99 7.90 36.93 19.32
N ALA A 100 6.63 36.59 19.44
CA ALA A 100 5.71 37.14 20.45
C ALA A 100 5.42 36.11 21.56
N GLN A 101 5.26 36.63 22.81
CA GLN A 101 4.83 35.80 23.93
C GLN A 101 3.32 35.57 23.87
N VAL A 102 2.91 34.30 23.70
CA VAL A 102 1.50 33.90 23.58
C VAL A 102 1.09 33.03 24.75
N SER A 103 0.02 33.44 25.44
CA SER A 103 -0.58 32.59 26.49
C SER A 103 -1.45 31.50 25.84
N CYS A 104 -1.14 30.24 26.15
CA CYS A 104 -1.78 29.07 25.60
C CYS A 104 -2.56 28.32 26.67
N LYS A 105 -3.66 27.68 26.27
CA LYS A 105 -4.42 26.77 27.13
C LYS A 105 -3.72 25.41 27.13
N GLY A 106 -3.51 24.84 28.31
CA GLY A 106 -2.95 23.49 28.48
C GLY A 106 -4.04 22.43 28.62
N TYR A 107 -3.77 21.26 28.07
CA TYR A 107 -4.61 20.07 28.17
C TYR A 107 -3.71 18.84 28.40
N ASN A 108 -3.97 18.12 29.47
CA ASN A 108 -3.38 16.80 29.66
C ASN A 108 -4.17 15.81 28.80
N VAL A 109 -3.48 15.14 27.91
CA VAL A 109 -4.05 14.15 27.01
C VAL A 109 -3.43 12.79 27.33
N THR A 110 -4.26 11.82 27.64
CA THR A 110 -3.86 10.43 27.80
C THR A 110 -4.36 9.61 26.62
N VAL A 111 -3.44 8.95 25.96
CA VAL A 111 -3.70 7.95 24.91
C VAL A 111 -3.45 6.59 25.53
N SER A 112 -4.49 5.81 25.76
CA SER A 112 -4.32 4.47 26.32
C SER A 112 -3.71 3.50 25.32
N LYS A 113 -2.91 2.57 25.80
CA LYS A 113 -2.37 1.46 25.01
C LYS A 113 -3.49 0.75 24.24
N ASP A 114 -4.57 0.43 24.94
CA ASP A 114 -5.70 -0.30 24.36
C ASP A 114 -6.34 0.45 23.20
N SER A 115 -6.46 1.78 23.30
CA SER A 115 -7.00 2.58 22.21
C SER A 115 -6.08 2.63 20.98
N MET A 116 -4.76 2.61 21.17
CA MET A 116 -3.79 2.51 20.08
C MET A 116 -3.86 1.15 19.38
N ILE A 117 -3.91 0.07 20.18
CA ILE A 117 -4.03 -1.30 19.65
C ILE A 117 -5.34 -1.47 18.86
N GLU A 118 -6.45 -0.99 19.42
CA GLU A 118 -7.76 -1.08 18.76
C GLU A 118 -7.81 -0.26 17.46
N PHE A 119 -7.21 0.93 17.44
CA PHE A 119 -7.06 1.71 16.22
C PHE A 119 -6.31 0.96 15.12
N LEU A 120 -5.18 0.33 15.47
CA LEU A 120 -4.39 -0.46 14.53
C LEU A 120 -5.18 -1.68 14.02
N ARG A 121 -5.90 -2.37 14.91
CA ARG A 121 -6.72 -3.53 14.55
C ARG A 121 -7.82 -3.15 13.58
N GLN A 122 -8.64 -2.15 13.91
CA GLN A 122 -9.74 -1.70 13.06
C GLN A 122 -9.25 -1.17 11.71
N SER A 123 -8.13 -0.45 11.68
CA SER A 123 -7.54 0.04 10.44
C SER A 123 -7.02 -1.10 9.57
N SER A 124 -6.32 -2.06 10.16
CA SER A 124 -5.80 -3.23 9.44
C SER A 124 -6.92 -4.10 8.89
N ASP A 125 -7.96 -4.36 9.69
CA ASP A 125 -9.14 -5.12 9.26
C ASP A 125 -9.84 -4.43 8.09
N PHE A 126 -9.96 -3.10 8.11
CA PHE A 126 -10.53 -2.34 6.99
C PHE A 126 -9.74 -2.59 5.70
N PHE A 127 -8.42 -2.43 5.72
CA PHE A 127 -7.59 -2.62 4.53
C PHE A 127 -7.58 -4.06 4.04
N LEU A 128 -7.54 -5.04 4.95
CA LEU A 128 -7.61 -6.45 4.59
C LEU A 128 -8.95 -6.87 3.97
N GLN A 129 -10.03 -6.13 4.27
CA GLN A 129 -11.38 -6.41 3.75
C GLN A 129 -11.78 -5.52 2.57
N ASP A 130 -10.98 -4.51 2.20
CA ASP A 130 -11.31 -3.61 1.08
C ASP A 130 -11.33 -4.39 -0.24
N GLU A 131 -12.52 -4.51 -0.85
CA GLU A 131 -12.73 -5.30 -2.06
C GLU A 131 -11.97 -4.74 -3.26
N THR A 132 -11.70 -3.43 -3.31
CA THR A 132 -10.92 -2.82 -4.38
C THR A 132 -9.45 -3.22 -4.28
N LEU A 133 -8.87 -3.17 -3.06
CA LEU A 133 -7.50 -3.64 -2.84
C LEU A 133 -7.35 -5.13 -3.15
N LYS A 134 -8.34 -5.94 -2.78
CA LYS A 134 -8.36 -7.37 -3.14
C LYS A 134 -8.40 -7.58 -4.65
N ALA A 135 -9.25 -6.82 -5.36
CA ALA A 135 -9.37 -6.92 -6.82
C ALA A 135 -8.07 -6.49 -7.52
N ASP A 136 -7.45 -5.37 -7.09
CA ASP A 136 -6.17 -4.91 -7.63
C ASP A 136 -5.07 -5.94 -7.39
N PHE A 137 -5.02 -6.52 -6.19
CA PHE A 137 -4.05 -7.57 -5.85
C PHE A 137 -4.29 -8.83 -6.68
N MET A 138 -5.56 -9.25 -6.86
CA MET A 138 -5.93 -10.39 -7.68
C MET A 138 -5.48 -10.22 -9.13
N SER A 139 -5.71 -9.07 -9.72
CA SER A 139 -5.25 -8.73 -11.09
C SER A 139 -3.73 -8.86 -11.24
N GLN A 140 -2.97 -8.42 -10.22
CA GLN A 140 -1.51 -8.58 -10.22
C GLN A 140 -1.07 -10.05 -10.11
N LEU A 141 -1.77 -10.86 -9.29
CA LEU A 141 -1.51 -12.29 -9.18
C LEU A 141 -1.81 -13.02 -10.49
N GLU A 142 -2.95 -12.75 -11.12
CA GLU A 142 -3.32 -13.32 -12.42
C GLU A 142 -2.27 -13.03 -13.48
N THR A 143 -1.77 -11.78 -13.53
CA THR A 143 -0.66 -11.39 -14.40
C THR A 143 0.59 -12.22 -14.12
N THR A 144 0.94 -12.42 -12.85
CA THR A 144 2.11 -13.19 -12.45
C THR A 144 1.97 -14.66 -12.80
N VAL A 145 0.81 -15.25 -12.55
CA VAL A 145 0.51 -16.66 -12.90
C VAL A 145 0.60 -16.86 -14.41
N LYS A 146 -0.05 -15.98 -15.17
CA LYS A 146 -0.04 -16.05 -16.63
C LYS A 146 1.37 -15.96 -17.21
N MET A 147 2.18 -15.02 -16.68
CA MET A 147 3.57 -14.89 -17.06
C MET A 147 4.37 -16.17 -16.74
N SER A 148 4.16 -16.75 -15.56
CA SER A 148 4.82 -18.01 -15.16
C SER A 148 4.44 -19.16 -16.07
N GLU A 149 3.17 -19.30 -16.43
CA GLU A 149 2.70 -20.34 -17.38
C GLU A 149 3.38 -20.19 -18.74
N LEU A 150 3.41 -18.98 -19.30
CA LEU A 150 4.03 -18.68 -20.59
C LEU A 150 5.55 -18.93 -20.59
N MET A 151 6.20 -18.77 -19.44
CA MET A 151 7.63 -19.06 -19.25
C MET A 151 7.93 -20.53 -18.95
N GLY A 152 6.99 -21.44 -19.18
CA GLY A 152 7.16 -22.89 -19.00
C GLY A 152 7.10 -23.35 -17.56
N GLY A 153 6.48 -22.59 -16.68
CA GLY A 153 6.27 -22.96 -15.27
C GLY A 153 7.54 -23.03 -14.41
N THR A 154 8.71 -22.63 -14.96
CA THR A 154 10.01 -22.82 -14.29
C THR A 154 10.38 -21.71 -13.32
N MET A 155 9.63 -20.60 -13.29
CA MET A 155 10.01 -19.40 -12.52
C MET A 155 9.55 -19.36 -11.09
N SER A 156 8.87 -20.36 -10.58
CA SER A 156 8.50 -20.31 -9.17
C SER A 156 8.36 -21.70 -8.56
N GLY A 157 9.01 -21.92 -7.42
CA GLY A 157 8.76 -23.06 -6.55
C GLY A 157 7.36 -23.10 -5.93
N THR A 158 6.42 -22.34 -6.49
CA THR A 158 5.03 -22.23 -6.05
C THR A 158 4.12 -23.32 -6.62
N GLY A 159 4.65 -24.30 -7.38
CA GLY A 159 3.80 -25.39 -7.86
C GLY A 159 2.56 -24.89 -8.61
N THR A 160 1.65 -25.75 -8.93
CA THR A 160 0.42 -25.49 -9.69
C THR A 160 -0.67 -24.75 -8.87
N MET A 161 -0.32 -23.72 -8.09
CA MET A 161 -1.33 -22.92 -7.35
C MET A 161 -2.06 -21.98 -8.31
N SER A 162 -3.38 -21.91 -8.17
CA SER A 162 -4.19 -20.92 -8.88
C SER A 162 -3.99 -19.52 -8.29
N ALA A 163 -4.41 -18.47 -9.02
CA ALA A 163 -4.36 -17.11 -8.52
C ALA A 163 -5.22 -16.92 -7.25
N GLU A 164 -6.37 -17.62 -7.17
CA GLU A 164 -7.24 -17.58 -6.01
C GLU A 164 -6.57 -18.25 -4.79
N GLU A 165 -5.89 -19.38 -4.96
CA GLU A 165 -5.16 -20.04 -3.88
C GLU A 165 -4.01 -19.16 -3.38
N MET A 166 -3.27 -18.51 -4.29
CA MET A 166 -2.22 -17.55 -3.91
C MET A 166 -2.79 -16.33 -3.20
N GLN A 167 -3.92 -15.80 -3.65
CA GLN A 167 -4.59 -14.69 -2.97
C GLN A 167 -4.99 -15.08 -1.55
N GLN A 168 -5.64 -16.24 -1.39
CA GLN A 168 -6.07 -16.72 -0.08
C GLN A 168 -4.87 -16.90 0.86
N GLN A 169 -3.81 -17.53 0.38
CA GLN A 169 -2.59 -17.71 1.18
C GLN A 169 -1.98 -16.38 1.58
N SER A 170 -1.85 -15.44 0.63
CA SER A 170 -1.28 -14.11 0.91
C SER A 170 -2.13 -13.32 1.90
N TYR A 171 -3.46 -13.44 1.83
CA TYR A 171 -4.37 -12.83 2.80
C TYR A 171 -4.18 -13.41 4.20
N GLU A 172 -4.12 -14.74 4.32
CA GLU A 172 -3.88 -15.42 5.61
C GLU A 172 -2.52 -15.04 6.22
N GLU A 173 -1.48 -14.95 5.37
CA GLU A 173 -0.15 -14.53 5.80
C GLU A 173 -0.14 -13.07 6.24
N ALA A 174 -0.78 -12.18 5.49
CA ALA A 174 -0.90 -10.76 5.84
C ALA A 174 -1.64 -10.58 7.17
N LYS A 175 -2.76 -11.28 7.34
CA LYS A 175 -3.51 -11.28 8.61
C LYS A 175 -2.66 -11.76 9.77
N LYS A 176 -1.95 -12.87 9.60
CA LYS A 176 -1.06 -13.41 10.63
C LYS A 176 0.05 -12.43 10.99
N MET A 177 0.65 -11.74 10.00
CA MET A 177 1.67 -10.72 10.27
C MET A 177 1.10 -9.53 11.05
N VAL A 178 -0.10 -9.07 10.72
CA VAL A 178 -0.80 -8.01 11.45
C VAL A 178 -1.05 -8.43 12.89
N ASP A 179 -1.58 -9.65 13.11
CA ASP A 179 -1.85 -10.17 14.46
C ASP A 179 -0.56 -10.27 15.29
N GLN A 180 0.53 -10.75 14.71
CA GLN A 180 1.84 -10.83 15.38
C GLN A 180 2.39 -9.43 15.70
N MET A 181 2.24 -8.47 14.80
CA MET A 181 2.66 -7.09 15.05
C MET A 181 1.83 -6.47 16.18
N ILE A 182 0.53 -6.67 16.19
CA ILE A 182 -0.36 -6.21 17.27
C ILE A 182 0.02 -6.83 18.60
N GLU A 183 0.28 -8.15 18.63
CA GLU A 183 0.72 -8.84 19.84
C GLU A 183 2.07 -8.30 20.37
N TYR A 184 3.00 -8.01 19.47
CA TYR A 184 4.28 -7.39 19.84
C TYR A 184 4.08 -5.98 20.41
N LEU A 185 3.28 -5.16 19.74
CA LEU A 185 2.97 -3.79 20.18
C LEU A 185 2.22 -3.79 21.52
N ASP A 186 1.32 -4.73 21.74
CA ASP A 186 0.60 -4.89 23.00
C ASP A 186 1.54 -5.14 24.18
N LYS A 187 2.65 -5.85 23.96
CA LYS A 187 3.68 -6.07 24.98
C LYS A 187 4.65 -4.89 25.15
N ALA A 188 4.87 -4.13 24.08
CA ALA A 188 5.88 -3.07 24.05
C ALA A 188 5.33 -1.68 24.39
N LEU A 189 4.05 -1.42 24.08
CA LEU A 189 3.42 -0.12 24.32
C LEU A 189 2.95 0.04 25.76
N THR A 190 2.98 1.28 26.21
CA THR A 190 2.34 1.75 27.45
C THR A 190 1.47 2.94 27.13
N ASP A 191 0.65 3.37 28.05
CA ASP A 191 -0.12 4.59 27.93
C ASP A 191 0.81 5.79 27.67
N VAL A 192 0.41 6.66 26.75
CA VAL A 192 1.14 7.87 26.44
C VAL A 192 0.43 9.05 27.10
N ASN A 193 1.16 9.77 27.96
CA ASN A 193 0.68 10.98 28.59
C ASN A 193 1.43 12.19 28.02
N MET A 194 0.69 13.21 27.63
CA MET A 194 1.27 14.42 27.09
C MET A 194 0.47 15.64 27.52
N THR A 195 1.12 16.80 27.60
CA THR A 195 0.44 18.07 27.75
C THR A 195 0.48 18.82 26.43
N VAL A 196 -0.69 19.14 25.92
CA VAL A 196 -0.87 19.86 24.64
C VAL A 196 -1.22 21.30 24.97
N TYR A 197 -0.52 22.24 24.36
CA TYR A 197 -0.80 23.66 24.51
C TYR A 197 -1.33 24.24 23.20
N VAL A 198 -2.47 24.90 23.29
CA VAL A 198 -3.11 25.54 22.13
C VAL A 198 -3.26 27.04 22.35
N ASP A 199 -3.07 27.82 21.29
CA ASP A 199 -3.28 29.27 21.31
C ASP A 199 -4.78 29.64 21.38
N LYS A 200 -5.08 30.93 21.32
CA LYS A 200 -6.47 31.45 21.35
C LYS A 200 -7.30 31.01 20.15
N ASP A 201 -6.65 30.71 19.02
CA ASP A 201 -7.26 30.34 17.75
C ASP A 201 -7.37 28.80 17.59
N GLY A 202 -6.85 28.05 18.58
CA GLY A 202 -6.90 26.58 18.60
C GLY A 202 -5.72 25.90 17.89
N ASN A 203 -4.70 26.66 17.47
CA ASN A 203 -3.52 26.08 16.86
C ASN A 203 -2.58 25.49 17.92
N LEU A 204 -1.91 24.41 17.55
CA LEU A 204 -0.92 23.78 18.42
C LEU A 204 0.28 24.71 18.64
N ALA A 205 0.56 25.04 19.89
CA ALA A 205 1.68 25.90 20.28
C ALA A 205 2.87 25.10 20.80
N ALA A 206 2.62 24.08 21.62
CA ALA A 206 3.64 23.21 22.18
C ALA A 206 3.06 21.84 22.57
N LEU A 207 3.96 20.87 22.65
CA LEU A 207 3.68 19.50 23.08
C LEU A 207 4.76 19.09 24.05
N GLU A 208 4.37 18.76 25.28
CA GLU A 208 5.27 18.28 26.33
C GLU A 208 4.90 16.84 26.67
N GLY A 209 5.82 15.91 26.44
CA GLY A 209 5.66 14.51 26.81
C GLY A 209 6.16 14.26 28.22
N SER A 210 5.43 13.51 29.05
CA SER A 210 5.99 12.87 30.22
C SER A 210 6.29 11.42 29.88
N THR A 211 7.55 11.08 29.76
CA THR A 211 7.99 9.67 29.82
C THR A 211 8.04 9.29 31.30
N ASN A 212 7.14 8.40 31.71
CA ASN A 212 7.28 7.69 32.97
C ASN A 212 8.28 6.55 32.82
#